data_ea3fabcc59ddfdba881d7abfe3b3a811
#
_entry.id   ea3fabcc59ddfdba881d7abfe3b3a811
#
_cell.length_a   1.000
_cell.length_b   1.000
_cell.length_c   1.000
_cell.angle_alpha   90.00
_cell.angle_beta   90.00
_cell.angle_gamma   90.00
#
_symmetry.space_group_name_H-M   'P 1'
#
loop_
_entity.id
_entity.type
_entity.pdbx_description
1 polymer ?
#
loop_
_entity_poly.entity_id
_entity_poly.type
_entity_poly.pdbx_seq_one_letter_code
_entity_poly.pdbx_strand_id
1 'polypeptide(L)'
;MGTGVGRDAAFLARQGYSVTAVDASEKMLEQAKANFSDLPIDWFVDTLPKLNTVRSLDSKYDLILVSAVWQHIAPSQRSDAIRILSRLLAPNGKLVITLRHGGFSDSRTAFAVSKDELNEIARKLGLRFSVSGAADLEPDLSGRKGVSWQMVVLTLPDDGTGAFPLIRNIVINDAKAATYKMALIRSILRIAEGHPGAVVERESTVDKIALPLGLVAMYWLKLFKPLVDSYKMPQSSDPQKGLGFVKDNGWRKIKSLSNNDIFIGAIHTKDAKALHSTFLHITSTIKNMPAKYITLPGTKTAVFDVDRKSPKPPKDLLMLDYEYLLSFGLFYVPRDIYNTLSDFSCWIEPALVNEWIRVMQSFKTQGSNSFSLEDYFDALKWENKTRSTTKVRERIDAMQTQRDVLCTWSKKKLRNAYDIDHAFPFARWPSNDLWNLVPTTKEINRSKSDKLLTEQRLMHSKDELLDFWMQAWEKEQTLFFSQANLSLPELPINNRQFDDVFEAMLMQRQRIKDTQQLTDF
;
A
#
# COMPACT_ATOMS: atom_id res chain seq x y z
N MET A 1 27.43 12.57 1.30
CA MET A 1 28.45 12.16 0.33
C MET A 1 28.56 13.22 -0.75
N GLY A 2 29.79 13.72 -1.04
CA GLY A 2 30.00 14.86 -1.94
C GLY A 2 29.46 16.15 -1.33
N THR A 3 29.81 16.43 -0.08
CA THR A 3 29.23 17.53 0.69
C THR A 3 29.60 18.91 0.14
N GLY A 4 30.65 19.01 -0.71
CA GLY A 4 31.15 20.27 -1.23
C GLY A 4 31.43 21.27 -0.11
N VAL A 5 30.87 22.47 -0.21
CA VAL A 5 31.00 23.53 0.81
C VAL A 5 30.10 23.35 2.05
N GLY A 6 29.47 22.18 2.24
CA GLY A 6 28.83 21.75 3.48
C GLY A 6 27.38 22.17 3.69
N ARG A 7 26.65 22.70 2.69
CA ARG A 7 25.28 23.22 2.86
C ARG A 7 24.27 22.16 3.34
N ASP A 8 24.26 20.99 2.70
CA ASP A 8 23.33 19.89 3.06
C ASP A 8 23.68 19.33 4.45
N ALA A 9 24.98 19.20 4.75
CA ALA A 9 25.46 18.76 6.06
C ALA A 9 25.05 19.72 7.18
N ALA A 10 25.23 21.02 6.95
CA ALA A 10 24.82 22.05 7.92
C ALA A 10 23.30 22.10 8.11
N PHE A 11 22.52 21.92 7.05
CA PHE A 11 21.07 21.83 7.15
C PHE A 11 20.65 20.67 8.06
N LEU A 12 21.20 19.48 7.83
CA LEU A 12 20.88 18.29 8.63
C LEU A 12 21.33 18.46 10.10
N ALA A 13 22.52 19.02 10.35
CA ALA A 13 22.99 19.27 11.70
C ALA A 13 22.09 20.26 12.47
N ARG A 14 21.59 21.30 11.81
CA ARG A 14 20.62 22.24 12.40
C ARG A 14 19.25 21.61 12.69
N GLN A 15 18.90 20.55 12.00
CA GLN A 15 17.71 19.74 12.30
C GLN A 15 17.93 18.73 13.44
N GLY A 16 19.12 18.72 14.06
CA GLY A 16 19.44 17.84 15.18
C GLY A 16 20.01 16.47 14.81
N TYR A 17 20.34 16.23 13.54
CA TYR A 17 20.99 14.99 13.13
C TYR A 17 22.49 14.98 13.50
N SER A 18 23.00 13.81 13.90
CA SER A 18 24.46 13.56 13.94
C SER A 18 24.95 13.38 12.50
N VAL A 19 25.88 14.22 12.05
CA VAL A 19 26.26 14.30 10.65
C VAL A 19 27.70 13.92 10.40
N THR A 20 27.91 12.92 9.55
CA THR A 20 29.21 12.59 8.95
C THR A 20 29.25 13.12 7.52
N ALA A 21 30.03 14.14 7.26
CA ALA A 21 30.15 14.81 5.97
C ALA A 21 31.43 14.39 5.24
N VAL A 22 31.28 14.04 3.96
CA VAL A 22 32.36 13.46 3.16
C VAL A 22 32.49 14.14 1.82
N ASP A 23 33.72 14.50 1.42
CA ASP A 23 34.03 14.95 0.07
C ASP A 23 35.42 14.42 -0.35
N ALA A 24 35.61 14.26 -1.66
CA ALA A 24 36.90 13.87 -2.24
C ALA A 24 37.90 15.03 -2.27
N SER A 25 37.40 16.27 -2.20
CA SER A 25 38.22 17.50 -2.27
C SER A 25 38.50 18.03 -0.87
N GLU A 26 39.75 17.96 -0.44
CA GLU A 26 40.21 18.54 0.82
C GLU A 26 39.91 20.04 0.89
N LYS A 27 40.12 20.78 -0.20
CA LYS A 27 39.84 22.23 -0.28
C LYS A 27 38.36 22.55 -0.05
N MET A 28 37.44 21.73 -0.57
CA MET A 28 36.02 21.91 -0.32
C MET A 28 35.68 21.69 1.15
N LEU A 29 36.29 20.71 1.79
CA LEU A 29 36.08 20.44 3.21
C LEU A 29 36.68 21.52 4.10
N GLU A 30 37.83 22.07 3.77
CA GLU A 30 38.40 23.23 4.48
C GLU A 30 37.43 24.41 4.44
N GLN A 31 36.86 24.71 3.28
CA GLN A 31 35.86 25.77 3.12
C GLN A 31 34.58 25.43 3.91
N ALA A 32 34.15 24.17 3.90
CA ALA A 32 32.96 23.75 4.63
C ALA A 32 33.14 23.87 6.15
N LYS A 33 34.31 23.44 6.68
CA LYS A 33 34.68 23.60 8.09
C LYS A 33 34.72 25.07 8.51
N ALA A 34 35.26 25.93 7.66
CA ALA A 34 35.32 27.37 7.93
C ALA A 34 33.88 27.99 7.94
N ASN A 35 33.03 27.59 7.00
CA ASN A 35 31.67 28.11 6.90
C ASN A 35 30.74 27.67 8.04
N PHE A 36 30.97 26.51 8.65
CA PHE A 36 30.08 25.85 9.62
C PHE A 36 30.84 25.32 10.84
N SER A 37 31.81 26.11 11.32
CA SER A 37 32.64 25.75 12.48
C SER A 37 31.85 25.68 13.80
N ASP A 38 30.67 26.25 13.85
CA ASP A 38 29.73 26.26 14.98
C ASP A 38 28.86 25.00 15.08
N LEU A 39 28.87 24.15 14.07
CA LEU A 39 28.03 22.96 14.01
C LEU A 39 28.80 21.66 14.31
N PRO A 40 28.22 20.72 15.04
CA PRO A 40 28.86 19.44 15.40
C PRO A 40 28.78 18.47 14.19
N ILE A 41 29.67 18.67 13.21
CA ILE A 41 29.74 17.86 12.00
C ILE A 41 31.12 17.21 11.91
N ASP A 42 31.15 15.89 11.69
CA ASP A 42 32.35 15.13 11.44
C ASP A 42 32.71 15.18 9.95
N TRP A 43 33.88 15.74 9.62
CA TRP A 43 34.30 15.98 8.25
C TRP A 43 35.45 15.05 7.85
N PHE A 44 35.25 14.27 6.76
CA PHE A 44 36.26 13.32 6.27
C PHE A 44 36.55 13.48 4.79
N VAL A 45 37.82 13.44 4.43
CA VAL A 45 38.26 13.28 3.04
C VAL A 45 38.13 11.82 2.67
N ASP A 46 37.21 11.50 1.74
CA ASP A 46 37.03 10.13 1.23
C ASP A 46 36.32 10.15 -0.12
N THR A 47 36.35 9.04 -0.84
CA THR A 47 35.81 8.98 -2.20
C THR A 47 35.07 7.68 -2.49
N LEU A 48 33.97 7.78 -3.26
CA LEU A 48 33.28 6.63 -3.84
C LEU A 48 34.13 6.02 -5.00
N PRO A 49 34.07 4.70 -5.19
CA PRO A 49 33.23 3.74 -4.44
C PRO A 49 33.84 3.25 -3.13
N LYS A 50 35.10 3.46 -2.83
CA LYS A 50 35.85 2.75 -1.78
C LYS A 50 35.43 3.14 -0.35
N LEU A 51 35.28 4.43 -0.05
CA LEU A 51 34.94 4.97 1.27
C LEU A 51 35.73 4.34 2.42
N ASN A 52 37.05 4.31 2.27
CA ASN A 52 37.94 3.60 3.22
C ASN A 52 37.86 4.18 4.63
N THR A 53 37.91 5.52 4.76
CA THR A 53 37.81 6.22 6.03
C THR A 53 36.47 6.02 6.70
N VAL A 54 35.37 6.25 5.96
CA VAL A 54 34.01 6.11 6.50
C VAL A 54 33.75 4.67 6.96
N ARG A 55 34.19 3.69 6.18
CA ARG A 55 34.02 2.26 6.54
C ARG A 55 34.79 1.88 7.80
N SER A 56 35.91 2.54 8.09
CA SER A 56 36.71 2.28 9.31
C SER A 56 36.06 2.84 10.58
N LEU A 57 35.01 3.70 10.46
CA LEU A 57 34.26 4.24 11.60
C LEU A 57 33.34 3.20 12.23
N ASP A 58 33.09 2.06 11.55
CA ASP A 58 32.17 0.99 11.96
C ASP A 58 30.78 1.49 12.34
N SER A 59 30.34 2.56 11.69
CA SER A 59 29.06 3.23 11.94
C SER A 59 28.02 2.85 10.91
N LYS A 60 26.76 2.84 11.32
CA LYS A 60 25.58 2.69 10.45
C LYS A 60 24.79 3.98 10.42
N TYR A 61 24.17 4.26 9.29
CA TYR A 61 23.50 5.53 9.03
C TYR A 61 22.01 5.32 8.72
N ASP A 62 21.15 6.09 9.37
CA ASP A 62 19.71 6.12 9.08
C ASP A 62 19.41 6.83 7.76
N LEU A 63 20.29 7.77 7.37
CA LEU A 63 20.20 8.48 6.10
C LEU A 63 21.59 8.61 5.48
N ILE A 64 21.73 8.17 4.24
CA ILE A 64 22.88 8.45 3.40
C ILE A 64 22.41 9.28 2.21
N LEU A 65 22.87 10.54 2.12
CA LEU A 65 22.56 11.45 1.02
C LEU A 65 23.73 11.52 0.03
N VAL A 66 23.47 11.16 -1.24
CA VAL A 66 24.40 11.30 -2.38
C VAL A 66 23.83 12.38 -3.29
N SER A 67 24.11 13.64 -2.95
CA SER A 67 23.56 14.81 -3.61
C SER A 67 24.50 15.32 -4.69
N ALA A 68 24.06 15.34 -5.94
CA ALA A 68 24.80 15.84 -7.10
C ALA A 68 26.18 15.17 -7.34
N VAL A 69 26.34 13.91 -6.98
CA VAL A 69 27.60 13.15 -7.10
C VAL A 69 27.49 12.01 -8.11
N TRP A 70 26.32 11.40 -8.25
CA TRP A 70 26.16 10.14 -8.99
C TRP A 70 26.65 10.20 -10.42
N GLN A 71 26.44 11.32 -11.12
CA GLN A 71 26.93 11.56 -12.47
C GLN A 71 28.46 11.59 -12.61
N HIS A 72 29.21 11.72 -11.50
CA HIS A 72 30.68 11.70 -11.52
C HIS A 72 31.26 10.30 -11.30
N ILE A 73 30.42 9.31 -10.98
CA ILE A 73 30.84 7.92 -10.79
C ILE A 73 30.77 7.21 -12.15
N ALA A 74 31.91 6.64 -12.57
CA ALA A 74 31.97 5.85 -13.80
C ALA A 74 30.98 4.67 -13.75
N PRO A 75 30.26 4.36 -14.85
CA PRO A 75 29.27 3.27 -14.88
C PRO A 75 29.81 1.94 -14.35
N SER A 76 31.05 1.60 -14.65
CA SER A 76 31.71 0.38 -14.15
C SER A 76 31.90 0.33 -12.63
N GLN A 77 31.85 1.47 -11.94
CA GLN A 77 32.04 1.59 -10.49
C GLN A 77 30.74 1.74 -9.71
N ARG A 78 29.60 1.95 -10.38
CA ARG A 78 28.31 2.25 -9.76
C ARG A 78 27.76 1.09 -8.92
N SER A 79 27.91 -0.14 -9.41
CA SER A 79 27.50 -1.33 -8.66
C SER A 79 28.30 -1.48 -7.35
N ASP A 80 29.59 -1.24 -7.38
CA ASP A 80 30.44 -1.28 -6.18
C ASP A 80 30.08 -0.15 -5.22
N ALA A 81 29.79 1.05 -5.74
CA ALA A 81 29.36 2.18 -4.91
C ALA A 81 28.08 1.85 -4.15
N ILE A 82 27.05 1.35 -4.83
CA ILE A 82 25.78 0.96 -4.19
C ILE A 82 26.01 -0.16 -3.17
N ARG A 83 26.80 -1.17 -3.51
CA ARG A 83 27.12 -2.27 -2.59
C ARG A 83 27.80 -1.79 -1.31
N ILE A 84 28.69 -0.82 -1.40
CA ILE A 84 29.37 -0.25 -0.22
C ILE A 84 28.44 0.65 0.57
N LEU A 85 27.67 1.55 -0.10
CA LEU A 85 26.70 2.42 0.54
C LEU A 85 25.60 1.63 1.25
N SER A 86 25.11 0.56 0.63
CA SER A 86 24.08 -0.28 1.27
C SER A 86 24.56 -0.98 2.54
N ARG A 87 25.83 -1.34 2.60
CA ARG A 87 26.43 -1.92 3.83
C ARG A 87 26.59 -0.92 4.96
N LEU A 88 26.57 0.37 4.68
CA LEU A 88 26.62 1.44 5.68
C LEU A 88 25.23 1.83 6.20
N LEU A 89 24.13 1.37 5.58
CA LEU A 89 22.79 1.64 6.07
C LEU A 89 22.51 0.92 7.38
N ALA A 90 21.86 1.63 8.29
CA ALA A 90 21.17 1.05 9.44
C ALA A 90 19.93 0.26 8.98
N PRO A 91 19.37 -0.64 9.80
CA PRO A 91 18.03 -1.19 9.56
C PRO A 91 17.02 -0.05 9.36
N ASN A 92 16.18 -0.14 8.33
CA ASN A 92 15.24 0.91 7.89
C ASN A 92 15.91 2.21 7.38
N GLY A 93 17.23 2.25 7.27
CA GLY A 93 17.98 3.38 6.72
C GLY A 93 17.66 3.63 5.24
N LYS A 94 17.78 4.90 4.82
CA LYS A 94 17.52 5.33 3.45
C LYS A 94 18.79 5.83 2.78
N LEU A 95 19.06 5.31 1.58
CA LEU A 95 20.08 5.85 0.68
C LEU A 95 19.37 6.70 -0.38
N VAL A 96 19.55 8.01 -0.31
CA VAL A 96 18.94 8.99 -1.22
C VAL A 96 19.99 9.44 -2.24
N ILE A 97 19.69 9.28 -3.52
CA ILE A 97 20.59 9.64 -4.62
C ILE A 97 19.86 10.63 -5.54
N THR A 98 20.50 11.77 -5.80
CA THR A 98 19.99 12.69 -6.83
C THR A 98 20.69 12.44 -8.17
N LEU A 99 19.90 12.22 -9.21
CA LEU A 99 20.35 12.04 -10.58
C LEU A 99 20.24 13.37 -11.32
N ARG A 100 21.38 13.87 -11.81
CA ARG A 100 21.43 15.10 -12.61
C ARG A 100 21.37 14.78 -14.09
N HIS A 101 20.36 15.25 -14.75
CA HIS A 101 20.21 15.22 -16.20
C HIS A 101 20.66 16.55 -16.82
N GLY A 102 21.24 16.50 -18.02
CA GLY A 102 21.80 17.65 -18.73
C GLY A 102 23.33 17.78 -18.59
N GLY A 103 23.94 18.39 -19.58
CA GLY A 103 25.41 18.54 -19.67
C GLY A 103 25.98 19.52 -18.64
N PHE A 104 27.31 19.52 -18.52
CA PHE A 104 28.07 20.56 -17.83
C PHE A 104 28.65 21.56 -18.84
N SER A 105 28.71 22.82 -18.44
CA SER A 105 29.32 23.90 -19.22
C SER A 105 30.81 24.08 -18.93
N ASP A 106 31.37 23.27 -18.04
CA ASP A 106 32.75 23.30 -17.59
C ASP A 106 33.47 21.96 -17.82
N SER A 107 34.73 21.85 -17.38
CA SER A 107 35.61 20.70 -17.61
C SER A 107 35.33 19.49 -16.71
N ARG A 108 34.26 19.48 -15.92
CA ARG A 108 33.93 18.35 -15.04
C ARG A 108 33.54 17.12 -15.85
N THR A 109 34.17 16.00 -15.53
CA THR A 109 33.78 14.70 -16.10
C THR A 109 32.44 14.28 -15.52
N ALA A 110 31.49 14.00 -16.41
CA ALA A 110 30.19 13.49 -16.05
C ALA A 110 29.73 12.39 -17.02
N PHE A 111 29.07 11.39 -16.49
CA PHE A 111 28.50 10.28 -17.22
C PHE A 111 26.97 10.40 -17.24
N ALA A 112 26.34 9.89 -18.27
CA ALA A 112 24.89 9.77 -18.30
C ALA A 112 24.37 8.97 -17.11
N VAL A 113 23.23 9.37 -16.56
CA VAL A 113 22.56 8.72 -15.43
C VAL A 113 21.16 8.28 -15.84
N SER A 114 20.69 7.19 -15.27
CA SER A 114 19.34 6.67 -15.52
C SER A 114 18.78 6.06 -14.24
N LYS A 115 17.49 6.29 -13.97
CA LYS A 115 16.76 5.62 -12.90
C LYS A 115 16.71 4.10 -13.15
N ASP A 116 16.59 3.69 -14.41
CA ASP A 116 16.46 2.28 -14.78
C ASP A 116 17.76 1.51 -14.54
N GLU A 117 18.92 2.12 -14.86
CA GLU A 117 20.23 1.55 -14.50
C GLU A 117 20.35 1.36 -12.99
N LEU A 118 19.97 2.38 -12.21
CA LEU A 118 20.06 2.32 -10.76
C LEU A 118 19.10 1.29 -10.17
N ASN A 119 17.89 1.17 -10.72
CA ASN A 119 16.93 0.12 -10.35
C ASN A 119 17.48 -1.29 -10.66
N GLU A 120 18.11 -1.48 -11.80
CA GLU A 120 18.73 -2.76 -12.15
C GLU A 120 19.87 -3.13 -11.18
N ILE A 121 20.73 -2.17 -10.81
CA ILE A 121 21.77 -2.37 -9.81
C ILE A 121 21.16 -2.72 -8.45
N ALA A 122 20.13 -1.97 -8.03
CA ALA A 122 19.45 -2.19 -6.76
C ALA A 122 18.84 -3.60 -6.69
N ARG A 123 18.15 -4.04 -7.75
CA ARG A 123 17.57 -5.39 -7.84
C ARG A 123 18.63 -6.49 -7.73
N LYS A 124 19.76 -6.35 -8.42
CA LYS A 124 20.89 -7.31 -8.34
C LYS A 124 21.48 -7.41 -6.93
N LEU A 125 21.42 -6.34 -6.17
CA LEU A 125 21.91 -6.27 -4.79
C LEU A 125 20.83 -6.54 -3.73
N GLY A 126 19.61 -6.86 -4.14
CA GLY A 126 18.49 -7.14 -3.24
C GLY A 126 17.94 -5.91 -2.51
N LEU A 127 18.18 -4.71 -3.02
CA LEU A 127 17.67 -3.47 -2.44
C LEU A 127 16.28 -3.13 -3.00
N ARG A 128 15.48 -2.46 -2.18
CA ARG A 128 14.23 -1.84 -2.65
C ARG A 128 14.55 -0.50 -3.30
N PHE A 129 13.86 -0.20 -4.38
CA PHE A 129 14.01 1.01 -5.18
C PHE A 129 12.69 1.77 -5.22
N SER A 130 12.73 3.09 -5.02
CA SER A 130 11.60 3.99 -5.23
C SER A 130 12.08 5.33 -5.79
N VAL A 131 11.21 6.00 -6.54
CA VAL A 131 11.43 7.37 -7.02
C VAL A 131 10.66 8.32 -6.10
N SER A 132 11.29 9.41 -5.67
CA SER A 132 10.68 10.42 -4.82
C SER A 132 10.36 11.66 -5.66
N GLY A 133 9.17 12.22 -5.47
CA GLY A 133 8.67 13.41 -6.17
C GLY A 133 7.45 13.12 -7.05
N ALA A 134 6.60 14.13 -7.23
CA ALA A 134 5.37 14.02 -8.05
C ALA A 134 5.66 14.08 -9.56
N ALA A 135 6.83 14.56 -9.96
CA ALA A 135 7.27 14.63 -11.34
C ALA A 135 8.49 13.74 -11.57
N ASP A 136 8.52 13.05 -12.71
CA ASP A 136 9.68 12.22 -13.09
C ASP A 136 10.99 13.02 -13.15
N LEU A 137 10.91 14.30 -13.51
CA LEU A 137 12.06 15.22 -13.59
C LEU A 137 11.69 16.59 -13.00
N GLU A 138 12.41 17.00 -11.97
CA GLU A 138 12.26 18.31 -11.35
C GLU A 138 13.19 19.34 -12.00
N PRO A 139 12.75 20.58 -12.24
CA PRO A 139 13.60 21.64 -12.79
C PRO A 139 14.72 22.00 -11.79
N ASP A 140 15.83 22.48 -12.32
CA ASP A 140 16.94 22.94 -11.50
C ASP A 140 16.57 24.19 -10.69
N LEU A 141 16.62 24.11 -9.38
CA LEU A 141 16.29 25.22 -8.47
C LEU A 141 17.18 26.45 -8.64
N SER A 142 18.40 26.28 -9.22
CA SER A 142 19.30 27.39 -9.53
C SER A 142 19.02 28.02 -10.89
N GLY A 143 17.97 27.58 -11.60
CA GLY A 143 17.54 28.14 -12.89
C GLY A 143 18.44 27.80 -14.08
N ARG A 144 19.30 26.80 -13.99
CA ARG A 144 20.18 26.38 -15.11
C ARG A 144 19.34 25.74 -16.20
N LYS A 145 19.34 26.34 -17.39
CA LYS A 145 18.60 25.85 -18.55
C LYS A 145 19.12 24.45 -18.98
N GLY A 146 18.19 23.56 -19.30
CA GLY A 146 18.52 22.19 -19.75
C GLY A 146 19.06 21.26 -18.65
N VAL A 147 18.95 21.64 -17.39
CA VAL A 147 19.27 20.80 -16.24
C VAL A 147 18.00 20.43 -15.51
N SER A 148 17.83 19.13 -15.24
CA SER A 148 16.75 18.59 -14.43
C SER A 148 17.28 17.55 -13.45
N TRP A 149 16.50 17.28 -12.44
CA TRP A 149 16.88 16.40 -11.34
C TRP A 149 15.84 15.32 -11.13
N GLN A 150 16.28 14.16 -10.68
CA GLN A 150 15.43 13.06 -10.25
C GLN A 150 15.99 12.53 -8.93
N MET A 151 15.11 12.25 -7.98
CA MET A 151 15.49 11.71 -6.68
C MET A 151 15.08 10.25 -6.59
N VAL A 152 16.04 9.41 -6.22
CA VAL A 152 15.85 7.97 -6.03
C VAL A 152 16.18 7.61 -4.60
N VAL A 153 15.37 6.73 -4.01
CA VAL A 153 15.56 6.21 -2.66
C VAL A 153 15.76 4.70 -2.73
N LEU A 154 16.86 4.23 -2.14
CA LEU A 154 17.15 2.81 -1.96
C LEU A 154 17.08 2.46 -0.47
N THR A 155 16.52 1.31 -0.15
CA THR A 155 16.45 0.78 1.21
C THR A 155 16.87 -0.69 1.25
N LEU A 156 17.32 -1.15 2.42
CA LEU A 156 17.55 -2.57 2.64
C LEU A 156 16.21 -3.32 2.59
N PRO A 157 16.22 -4.59 2.15
CA PRO A 157 15.06 -5.46 2.35
C PRO A 157 14.83 -5.63 3.86
N ASP A 158 13.61 -6.02 4.24
CA ASP A 158 13.32 -6.40 5.62
C ASP A 158 14.14 -7.66 5.96
N ASP A 159 15.08 -7.52 6.87
CA ASP A 159 15.97 -8.60 7.34
C ASP A 159 15.44 -9.34 8.57
N GLY A 160 14.17 -9.10 8.93
CA GLY A 160 13.50 -9.68 10.09
C GLY A 160 13.80 -8.99 11.41
N THR A 161 14.57 -7.88 11.41
CA THR A 161 14.81 -7.08 12.63
C THR A 161 13.75 -5.99 12.85
N GLY A 162 12.94 -5.68 11.82
CA GLY A 162 11.88 -4.67 11.86
C GLY A 162 10.53 -5.22 12.35
N ALA A 163 9.47 -4.98 11.59
CA ALA A 163 8.11 -5.36 11.95
C ALA A 163 7.87 -6.89 11.97
N PHE A 164 8.65 -7.69 11.22
CA PHE A 164 8.48 -9.14 11.18
C PHE A 164 8.55 -9.83 12.54
N PRO A 165 9.56 -9.59 13.41
CA PRO A 165 9.60 -10.15 14.75
C PRO A 165 8.38 -9.81 15.59
N LEU A 166 7.86 -8.58 15.46
CA LEU A 166 6.65 -8.16 16.16
C LEU A 166 5.40 -8.86 15.62
N ILE A 167 5.24 -8.94 14.29
CA ILE A 167 4.15 -9.69 13.65
C ILE A 167 4.22 -11.17 14.06
N ARG A 168 5.41 -11.79 14.03
CA ARG A 168 5.61 -13.16 14.49
C ARG A 168 5.20 -13.32 15.94
N ASN A 169 5.58 -12.39 16.82
CA ASN A 169 5.18 -12.43 18.23
C ASN A 169 3.66 -12.39 18.39
N ILE A 170 2.97 -11.48 17.69
CA ILE A 170 1.50 -11.38 17.72
C ILE A 170 0.85 -12.67 17.22
N VAL A 171 1.36 -13.21 16.10
CA VAL A 171 0.77 -14.38 15.45
C VAL A 171 1.05 -15.67 16.22
N ILE A 172 2.27 -15.89 16.69
CA ILE A 172 2.70 -17.19 17.27
C ILE A 172 2.71 -17.17 18.79
N ASN A 173 3.37 -16.18 19.42
CA ASN A 173 3.71 -16.23 20.84
C ASN A 173 2.66 -15.61 21.76
N ASP A 174 1.90 -14.64 21.26
CA ASP A 174 0.96 -13.87 22.08
C ASP A 174 -0.23 -14.74 22.55
N ALA A 175 -0.67 -14.54 23.79
CA ALA A 175 -1.78 -15.29 24.36
C ALA A 175 -3.11 -15.06 23.62
N LYS A 176 -3.86 -16.12 23.36
CA LYS A 176 -5.08 -16.11 22.56
C LYS A 176 -6.23 -16.84 23.25
N ALA A 177 -7.03 -16.10 24.03
CA ALA A 177 -8.29 -16.63 24.56
C ALA A 177 -9.44 -16.58 23.53
N ALA A 178 -9.25 -15.88 22.43
CA ALA A 178 -10.16 -15.77 21.29
C ALA A 178 -9.38 -15.49 20.01
N THR A 179 -9.98 -15.75 18.86
CA THR A 179 -9.35 -15.58 17.53
C THR A 179 -9.25 -14.11 17.07
N TYR A 180 -9.64 -13.16 17.91
CA TYR A 180 -9.72 -11.73 17.59
C TYR A 180 -8.40 -11.13 17.10
N LYS A 181 -7.26 -11.54 17.65
CA LYS A 181 -5.95 -11.04 17.21
C LYS A 181 -5.63 -11.47 15.80
N MET A 182 -5.94 -12.72 15.43
CA MET A 182 -5.77 -13.23 14.06
C MET A 182 -6.65 -12.48 13.08
N ALA A 183 -7.92 -12.27 13.43
CA ALA A 183 -8.86 -11.53 12.61
C ALA A 183 -8.42 -10.09 12.38
N LEU A 184 -7.89 -9.41 13.41
CA LEU A 184 -7.42 -8.03 13.27
C LEU A 184 -6.23 -7.92 12.31
N ILE A 185 -5.20 -8.73 12.52
CA ILE A 185 -4.02 -8.72 11.63
C ILE A 185 -4.41 -9.09 10.20
N ARG A 186 -5.26 -10.10 10.02
CA ARG A 186 -5.73 -10.49 8.68
C ARG A 186 -6.60 -9.42 8.03
N SER A 187 -7.40 -8.66 8.80
CA SER A 187 -8.17 -7.54 8.28
C SER A 187 -7.26 -6.43 7.75
N ILE A 188 -6.20 -6.09 8.48
CA ILE A 188 -5.22 -5.07 8.06
C ILE A 188 -4.49 -5.53 6.79
N LEU A 189 -4.03 -6.79 6.76
CA LEU A 189 -3.36 -7.40 5.61
C LEU A 189 -4.25 -7.33 4.35
N ARG A 190 -5.51 -7.75 4.48
CA ARG A 190 -6.46 -7.73 3.35
C ARG A 190 -6.84 -6.33 2.90
N ILE A 191 -6.84 -5.33 3.80
CA ILE A 191 -7.01 -3.92 3.44
C ILE A 191 -5.79 -3.45 2.64
N ALA A 192 -4.58 -3.76 3.10
CA ALA A 192 -3.35 -3.38 2.43
C ALA A 192 -3.26 -3.95 0.99
N GLU A 193 -3.78 -5.15 0.75
CA GLU A 193 -3.86 -5.75 -0.59
C GLU A 193 -4.98 -5.15 -1.45
N GLY A 194 -6.20 -5.11 -0.91
CA GLY A 194 -7.41 -4.83 -1.70
C GLY A 194 -7.81 -3.36 -1.74
N HIS A 195 -7.42 -2.56 -0.75
CA HIS A 195 -7.77 -1.15 -0.61
C HIS A 195 -6.57 -0.29 -0.16
N PRO A 196 -5.46 -0.28 -0.91
CA PRO A 196 -4.26 0.48 -0.53
C PRO A 196 -4.51 1.99 -0.44
N GLY A 197 -5.49 2.52 -1.17
CA GLY A 197 -5.90 3.92 -1.10
C GLY A 197 -6.66 4.33 0.17
N ALA A 198 -7.04 3.36 1.01
CA ALA A 198 -7.75 3.64 2.25
C ALA A 198 -6.89 4.29 3.33
N VAL A 199 -5.58 4.43 3.12
CA VAL A 199 -4.65 5.06 4.06
C VAL A 199 -4.95 6.55 4.18
N VAL A 200 -5.24 6.99 5.40
CA VAL A 200 -5.39 8.41 5.73
C VAL A 200 -4.06 8.92 6.25
N GLU A 201 -3.35 9.68 5.46
CA GLU A 201 -2.14 10.35 5.92
C GLU A 201 -2.49 11.60 6.72
N ARG A 202 -1.85 11.76 7.88
CA ARG A 202 -1.89 12.98 8.68
C ARG A 202 -0.46 13.41 8.97
N GLU A 203 -0.18 14.69 8.81
CA GLU A 203 1.14 15.29 9.06
C GLU A 203 1.69 15.00 10.48
N SER A 204 0.80 14.76 11.44
CA SER A 204 1.17 14.51 12.84
C SER A 204 1.57 13.06 13.17
N THR A 205 1.57 12.14 12.20
CA THR A 205 1.82 10.71 12.46
C THR A 205 2.83 10.13 11.47
N VAL A 206 4.09 10.60 11.54
CA VAL A 206 5.17 10.13 10.65
C VAL A 206 5.36 8.60 10.73
N ASP A 207 5.24 8.03 11.94
CA ASP A 207 5.50 6.60 12.19
C ASP A 207 4.25 5.71 12.13
N LYS A 208 3.05 6.28 11.96
CA LYS A 208 1.79 5.54 11.91
C LYS A 208 0.98 5.91 10.68
N ILE A 209 0.27 4.96 10.15
CA ILE A 209 -0.81 5.19 9.19
C ILE A 209 -2.16 5.08 9.88
N ALA A 210 -3.18 5.72 9.34
CA ALA A 210 -4.55 5.59 9.81
C ALA A 210 -5.42 4.92 8.74
N LEU A 211 -6.28 4.00 9.16
CA LEU A 211 -7.29 3.35 8.32
C LEU A 211 -8.68 3.73 8.82
N PRO A 212 -9.69 3.90 7.95
CA PRO A 212 -11.08 4.03 8.39
C PRO A 212 -11.48 2.83 9.24
N LEU A 213 -11.89 3.07 10.48
CA LEU A 213 -12.25 1.97 11.40
C LEU A 213 -13.45 1.16 10.89
N GLY A 214 -14.37 1.77 10.15
CA GLY A 214 -15.47 1.08 9.49
C GLY A 214 -14.98 0.10 8.41
N LEU A 215 -13.89 0.42 7.71
CA LEU A 215 -13.29 -0.51 6.74
C LEU A 215 -12.68 -1.73 7.44
N VAL A 216 -11.97 -1.52 8.55
CA VAL A 216 -11.46 -2.63 9.38
C VAL A 216 -12.62 -3.50 9.88
N ALA A 217 -13.74 -2.89 10.29
CA ALA A 217 -14.94 -3.60 10.71
C ALA A 217 -15.60 -4.38 9.56
N MET A 218 -15.59 -3.87 8.34
CA MET A 218 -16.11 -4.56 7.15
C MET A 218 -15.30 -5.84 6.85
N TYR A 219 -13.97 -5.74 6.88
CA TYR A 219 -13.10 -6.91 6.68
C TYR A 219 -13.25 -7.92 7.82
N TRP A 220 -13.31 -7.46 9.06
CA TRP A 220 -13.60 -8.29 10.23
C TRP A 220 -14.92 -9.07 10.06
N LEU A 221 -15.99 -8.38 9.67
CA LEU A 221 -17.29 -9.01 9.39
C LEU A 221 -17.17 -10.13 8.37
N LYS A 222 -16.50 -9.85 7.24
CA LYS A 222 -16.30 -10.83 6.17
C LYS A 222 -15.51 -12.06 6.62
N LEU A 223 -14.49 -11.88 7.46
CA LEU A 223 -13.68 -12.98 8.00
C LEU A 223 -14.47 -13.86 8.96
N PHE A 224 -15.29 -13.26 9.84
CA PHE A 224 -16.02 -14.02 10.83
C PHE A 224 -17.34 -14.61 10.31
N LYS A 225 -17.91 -14.07 9.25
CA LYS A 225 -19.24 -14.49 8.80
C LYS A 225 -19.33 -15.97 8.42
N PRO A 226 -18.42 -16.55 7.63
CA PRO A 226 -18.42 -18.00 7.38
C PRO A 226 -18.24 -18.81 8.67
N LEU A 227 -17.32 -18.41 9.54
CA LEU A 227 -16.99 -19.10 10.78
C LEU A 227 -18.16 -19.16 11.76
N VAL A 228 -18.94 -18.05 11.85
CA VAL A 228 -20.04 -17.90 12.82
C VAL A 228 -21.36 -18.40 12.27
N ASP A 229 -21.71 -18.03 11.05
CA ASP A 229 -23.05 -18.27 10.49
C ASP A 229 -23.15 -19.64 9.78
N SER A 230 -22.13 -20.02 8.99
CA SER A 230 -22.14 -21.25 8.19
C SER A 230 -21.58 -22.44 8.97
N TYR A 231 -20.33 -22.35 9.37
CA TYR A 231 -19.63 -23.48 10.02
C TYR A 231 -19.87 -23.57 11.53
N LYS A 232 -20.25 -22.47 12.19
CA LYS A 232 -20.46 -22.40 13.66
C LYS A 232 -19.25 -22.88 14.45
N MET A 233 -18.05 -22.55 13.97
CA MET A 233 -16.79 -22.93 14.59
C MET A 233 -16.52 -22.11 15.86
N PRO A 234 -15.91 -22.71 16.90
CA PRO A 234 -15.59 -22.00 18.13
C PRO A 234 -14.56 -20.90 17.86
N GLN A 235 -14.82 -19.68 18.34
CA GLN A 235 -13.95 -18.52 18.18
C GLN A 235 -13.41 -18.00 19.53
N SER A 236 -13.75 -18.63 20.61
CA SER A 236 -13.34 -18.28 21.98
C SER A 236 -13.19 -19.53 22.83
N SER A 237 -12.26 -19.51 23.77
CA SER A 237 -12.08 -20.55 24.79
C SER A 237 -13.25 -20.64 25.77
N ASP A 238 -14.09 -19.60 25.86
CA ASP A 238 -15.30 -19.55 26.67
C ASP A 238 -16.55 -19.49 25.80
N PRO A 239 -17.19 -20.64 25.51
CA PRO A 239 -18.38 -20.69 24.67
C PRO A 239 -19.59 -19.94 25.25
N GLN A 240 -19.67 -19.82 26.59
CA GLN A 240 -20.83 -19.21 27.27
C GLN A 240 -20.80 -17.69 27.14
N LYS A 241 -19.62 -17.09 27.09
CA LYS A 241 -19.44 -15.63 26.99
C LYS A 241 -19.87 -15.09 25.64
N GLY A 242 -19.86 -15.91 24.62
CA GLY A 242 -20.19 -15.51 23.24
C GLY A 242 -19.21 -14.51 22.64
N LEU A 243 -19.48 -14.08 21.41
CA LEU A 243 -18.65 -13.06 20.72
C LEU A 243 -19.24 -11.67 20.94
N GLY A 244 -18.40 -10.73 21.35
CA GLY A 244 -18.82 -9.37 21.73
C GLY A 244 -19.59 -8.61 20.64
N PHE A 245 -19.37 -8.95 19.38
CA PHE A 245 -20.01 -8.32 18.22
C PHE A 245 -21.23 -9.07 17.66
N VAL A 246 -21.51 -10.30 18.12
CA VAL A 246 -22.67 -11.08 17.68
C VAL A 246 -23.86 -10.76 18.57
N LYS A 247 -24.67 -9.78 18.18
CA LYS A 247 -25.82 -9.26 18.94
C LYS A 247 -27.13 -9.37 18.17
N ASP A 248 -28.25 -9.40 18.91
CA ASP A 248 -29.61 -9.55 18.35
C ASP A 248 -30.03 -8.39 17.47
N ASN A 249 -29.63 -7.16 17.82
CA ASN A 249 -29.97 -5.95 17.09
C ASN A 249 -29.04 -5.65 15.89
N GLY A 250 -28.07 -6.51 15.62
CA GLY A 250 -27.10 -6.37 14.55
C GLY A 250 -26.86 -7.68 13.81
N TRP A 251 -25.75 -8.36 14.13
CA TRP A 251 -25.28 -9.57 13.45
C TRP A 251 -26.36 -10.61 13.15
N ARG A 252 -27.20 -10.93 14.15
CA ARG A 252 -28.22 -11.98 13.98
C ARG A 252 -29.29 -11.62 12.95
N LYS A 253 -29.49 -10.32 12.65
CA LYS A 253 -30.44 -9.86 11.63
C LYS A 253 -29.87 -9.88 10.22
N ILE A 254 -28.56 -9.91 10.06
CA ILE A 254 -27.88 -9.91 8.76
C ILE A 254 -27.37 -11.30 8.35
N LYS A 255 -27.87 -12.37 8.94
CA LYS A 255 -27.47 -13.74 8.57
C LYS A 255 -27.73 -14.06 7.09
N SER A 256 -28.79 -13.51 6.52
CA SER A 256 -29.15 -13.70 5.11
C SER A 256 -28.21 -13.00 4.14
N LEU A 257 -27.45 -11.97 4.54
CA LEU A 257 -26.46 -11.36 3.71
C LEU A 257 -25.26 -12.30 3.52
N SER A 258 -24.85 -12.52 2.29
CA SER A 258 -23.59 -13.20 1.97
C SER A 258 -22.40 -12.24 2.05
N ASN A 259 -21.18 -12.78 2.04
CA ASN A 259 -19.98 -11.94 1.93
C ASN A 259 -19.97 -11.11 0.65
N ASN A 260 -20.58 -11.61 -0.43
CA ASN A 260 -20.66 -10.93 -1.71
C ASN A 260 -21.65 -9.75 -1.70
N ASP A 261 -22.62 -9.73 -0.78
CA ASP A 261 -23.55 -8.61 -0.61
C ASP A 261 -22.93 -7.43 0.16
N ILE A 262 -21.81 -7.66 0.84
CA ILE A 262 -21.10 -6.66 1.64
C ILE A 262 -19.92 -6.10 0.82
N PHE A 263 -20.16 -5.01 0.09
CA PHE A 263 -19.19 -4.38 -0.80
C PHE A 263 -19.30 -2.85 -0.75
N ILE A 264 -18.33 -2.16 -1.32
CA ILE A 264 -18.37 -0.70 -1.48
C ILE A 264 -19.51 -0.34 -2.45
N GLY A 265 -20.55 0.25 -1.90
CA GLY A 265 -21.78 0.58 -2.65
C GLY A 265 -23.01 0.64 -1.76
N ALA A 266 -24.20 0.57 -2.39
CA ALA A 266 -25.48 0.66 -1.71
C ALA A 266 -25.94 -0.68 -1.11
N ILE A 267 -26.38 -0.66 0.13
CA ILE A 267 -26.99 -1.79 0.84
C ILE A 267 -28.49 -1.55 1.00
N HIS A 268 -29.28 -2.57 0.78
CA HIS A 268 -30.75 -2.48 0.83
C HIS A 268 -31.25 -2.07 2.23
N THR A 269 -32.31 -1.25 2.27
CA THR A 269 -32.82 -0.59 3.48
C THR A 269 -33.12 -1.54 4.65
N LYS A 270 -33.70 -2.72 4.40
CA LYS A 270 -34.03 -3.69 5.48
C LYS A 270 -32.80 -4.18 6.26
N ASP A 271 -31.65 -4.23 5.61
CA ASP A 271 -30.41 -4.72 6.21
C ASP A 271 -29.51 -3.57 6.70
N ALA A 272 -29.71 -2.35 6.20
CA ALA A 272 -28.88 -1.19 6.47
C ALA A 272 -28.71 -0.88 7.97
N LYS A 273 -29.81 -0.83 8.72
CA LYS A 273 -29.77 -0.52 10.17
C LYS A 273 -29.10 -1.65 10.98
N ALA A 274 -29.35 -2.90 10.61
CA ALA A 274 -28.75 -4.06 11.28
C ALA A 274 -27.25 -4.15 10.98
N LEU A 275 -26.84 -3.88 9.75
CA LEU A 275 -25.45 -3.82 9.35
C LEU A 275 -24.72 -2.68 10.07
N HIS A 276 -25.31 -1.49 10.15
CA HIS A 276 -24.79 -0.37 10.92
C HIS A 276 -24.57 -0.74 12.40
N SER A 277 -25.57 -1.36 13.04
CA SER A 277 -25.45 -1.82 14.42
C SER A 277 -24.32 -2.87 14.57
N THR A 278 -24.17 -3.74 13.58
CA THR A 278 -23.08 -4.71 13.55
C THR A 278 -21.71 -4.03 13.52
N PHE A 279 -21.54 -3.00 12.68
CA PHE A 279 -20.30 -2.22 12.63
C PHE A 279 -19.99 -1.53 13.97
N LEU A 280 -21.01 -0.96 14.64
CA LEU A 280 -20.84 -0.39 15.99
C LEU A 280 -20.35 -1.42 17.01
N HIS A 281 -20.87 -2.65 16.97
CA HIS A 281 -20.45 -3.72 17.88
C HIS A 281 -19.04 -4.20 17.54
N ILE A 282 -18.71 -4.38 16.25
CA ILE A 282 -17.39 -4.80 15.81
C ILE A 282 -16.33 -3.75 16.18
N THR A 283 -16.56 -2.47 15.89
CA THR A 283 -15.61 -1.40 16.21
C THR A 283 -15.37 -1.26 17.72
N SER A 284 -16.42 -1.47 18.53
CA SER A 284 -16.28 -1.54 19.98
C SER A 284 -15.45 -2.76 20.43
N THR A 285 -15.67 -3.92 19.81
CA THR A 285 -14.91 -5.13 20.10
C THR A 285 -13.45 -4.98 19.72
N ILE A 286 -13.15 -4.43 18.53
CA ILE A 286 -11.78 -4.18 18.07
C ILE A 286 -11.03 -3.30 19.08
N LYS A 287 -11.63 -2.16 19.49
CA LYS A 287 -11.02 -1.23 20.44
C LYS A 287 -10.75 -1.86 21.80
N ASN A 288 -11.74 -2.57 22.37
CA ASN A 288 -11.69 -3.03 23.76
C ASN A 288 -10.99 -4.38 23.93
N MET A 289 -10.78 -5.11 22.84
CA MET A 289 -10.21 -6.46 22.87
C MET A 289 -8.87 -6.53 22.11
N PRO A 290 -8.78 -6.83 20.80
CA PRO A 290 -7.48 -7.10 20.18
C PRO A 290 -6.57 -5.87 20.17
N ALA A 291 -7.07 -4.69 19.88
CA ALA A 291 -6.23 -3.49 19.82
C ALA A 291 -5.63 -3.13 21.19
N LYS A 292 -6.38 -3.32 22.27
CA LYS A 292 -5.92 -3.10 23.65
C LYS A 292 -4.90 -4.13 24.12
N TYR A 293 -5.04 -5.40 23.69
CA TYR A 293 -4.27 -6.55 24.22
C TYR A 293 -3.17 -7.04 23.30
N ILE A 294 -2.99 -6.43 22.14
CA ILE A 294 -1.78 -6.59 21.33
C ILE A 294 -0.78 -5.52 21.79
N THR A 295 0.22 -5.95 22.54
CA THR A 295 1.22 -5.04 23.15
C THR A 295 2.61 -5.35 22.65
N LEU A 296 3.50 -4.39 22.77
CA LEU A 296 4.93 -4.61 22.56
C LEU A 296 5.44 -5.68 23.54
N PRO A 297 6.30 -6.60 23.11
CA PRO A 297 6.80 -7.68 23.95
C PRO A 297 7.37 -7.20 25.29
N GLY A 298 6.95 -7.83 26.39
CA GLY A 298 7.39 -7.47 27.73
C GLY A 298 6.85 -6.15 28.29
N THR A 299 5.92 -5.47 27.60
CA THR A 299 5.36 -4.18 28.03
C THR A 299 3.83 -4.20 28.08
N LYS A 300 3.25 -3.10 28.59
CA LYS A 300 1.81 -2.83 28.52
C LYS A 300 1.43 -1.86 27.40
N THR A 301 2.40 -1.42 26.59
CA THR A 301 2.19 -0.45 25.52
C THR A 301 1.49 -1.13 24.34
N ALA A 302 0.31 -0.66 23.99
CA ALA A 302 -0.43 -1.17 22.86
C ALA A 302 0.29 -0.86 21.53
N VAL A 303 0.27 -1.83 20.61
CA VAL A 303 0.83 -1.66 19.25
C VAL A 303 -0.08 -0.80 18.38
N PHE A 304 -1.39 -0.96 18.54
CA PHE A 304 -2.41 -0.28 17.75
C PHE A 304 -3.19 0.72 18.60
N ASP A 305 -3.56 1.86 17.99
CA ASP A 305 -4.44 2.84 18.61
C ASP A 305 -5.77 2.94 17.87
N VAL A 306 -6.83 3.29 18.60
CA VAL A 306 -8.20 3.38 18.04
C VAL A 306 -8.90 4.66 18.52
N ASP A 307 -9.12 5.58 17.59
CA ASP A 307 -10.04 6.69 17.76
C ASP A 307 -11.43 6.26 17.26
N ARG A 308 -12.28 5.79 18.18
CA ARG A 308 -13.60 5.25 17.84
C ARG A 308 -14.68 6.30 17.98
N LYS A 309 -15.50 6.44 16.93
CA LYS A 309 -16.72 7.24 16.91
C LYS A 309 -17.96 6.36 16.81
N SER A 310 -19.12 6.90 17.13
CA SER A 310 -20.42 6.22 17.04
C SER A 310 -21.35 7.05 16.16
N PRO A 311 -21.32 6.88 14.84
CA PRO A 311 -22.17 7.62 13.93
C PRO A 311 -23.65 7.25 14.11
N LYS A 312 -24.53 8.15 13.68
CA LYS A 312 -25.99 7.88 13.68
C LYS A 312 -26.33 6.84 12.60
N PRO A 313 -27.35 6.00 12.85
CA PRO A 313 -27.78 5.03 11.86
C PRO A 313 -28.34 5.73 10.60
N PRO A 314 -28.21 5.11 9.42
CA PRO A 314 -28.77 5.62 8.18
C PRO A 314 -30.31 5.63 8.26
N LYS A 315 -30.94 6.58 7.57
CA LYS A 315 -32.43 6.69 7.54
C LYS A 315 -33.03 5.64 6.61
N ASP A 316 -32.62 5.64 5.36
CA ASP A 316 -33.28 4.85 4.30
C ASP A 316 -32.32 3.90 3.58
N LEU A 317 -31.23 4.38 3.05
CA LEU A 317 -30.24 3.62 2.31
C LEU A 317 -28.87 3.76 2.97
N LEU A 318 -28.16 2.65 3.12
CA LEU A 318 -26.77 2.67 3.56
C LEU A 318 -25.85 2.63 2.35
N MET A 319 -25.07 3.68 2.17
CA MET A 319 -23.96 3.70 1.23
C MET A 319 -22.69 3.33 1.98
N LEU A 320 -22.10 2.18 1.66
CA LEU A 320 -20.77 1.81 2.13
C LEU A 320 -19.74 2.52 1.25
N ASP A 321 -19.51 3.79 1.53
CA ASP A 321 -18.50 4.61 0.88
C ASP A 321 -17.40 4.99 1.88
N TYR A 322 -16.40 5.72 1.39
CA TYR A 322 -15.29 6.16 2.21
C TYR A 322 -15.72 7.00 3.42
N GLU A 323 -16.64 7.95 3.23
CA GLU A 323 -17.11 8.85 4.29
C GLU A 323 -17.86 8.08 5.39
N TYR A 324 -18.72 7.16 4.99
CA TYR A 324 -19.42 6.31 5.95
C TYR A 324 -18.45 5.43 6.75
N LEU A 325 -17.49 4.79 6.09
CA LEU A 325 -16.49 3.95 6.76
C LEU A 325 -15.60 4.76 7.70
N LEU A 326 -15.25 5.99 7.31
CA LEU A 326 -14.48 6.93 8.13
C LEU A 326 -15.29 7.47 9.32
N SER A 327 -16.62 7.53 9.22
CA SER A 327 -17.50 8.05 10.29
C SER A 327 -17.38 7.27 11.61
N PHE A 328 -16.94 6.01 11.57
CA PHE A 328 -16.67 5.19 12.76
C PHE A 328 -15.36 5.56 13.47
N GLY A 329 -14.57 6.47 12.91
CA GLY A 329 -13.28 6.90 13.41
C GLY A 329 -12.11 6.24 12.71
N LEU A 330 -10.96 6.22 13.37
CA LEU A 330 -9.69 5.79 12.79
C LEU A 330 -9.06 4.64 13.59
N PHE A 331 -8.39 3.77 12.86
CA PHE A 331 -7.54 2.71 13.37
C PHE A 331 -6.10 3.00 12.96
N TYR A 332 -5.19 3.14 13.93
CA TYR A 332 -3.80 3.50 13.70
C TYR A 332 -2.90 2.25 13.75
N VAL A 333 -2.10 2.12 12.71
CA VAL A 333 -1.14 1.01 12.53
C VAL A 333 0.27 1.58 12.42
N PRO A 334 1.28 1.06 13.11
CA PRO A 334 2.68 1.40 12.83
C PRO A 334 2.99 1.20 11.33
N ARG A 335 3.64 2.18 10.72
CA ARG A 335 3.89 2.20 9.26
C ARG A 335 4.70 1.00 8.79
N ASP A 336 5.70 0.62 9.57
CA ASP A 336 6.53 -0.56 9.32
C ASP A 336 5.73 -1.87 9.33
N ILE A 337 4.79 -2.03 10.28
CA ILE A 337 3.87 -3.19 10.33
C ILE A 337 2.97 -3.21 9.10
N TYR A 338 2.38 -2.07 8.74
CA TYR A 338 1.49 -2.00 7.58
C TYR A 338 2.23 -2.34 6.27
N ASN A 339 3.42 -1.75 6.07
CA ASN A 339 4.25 -2.03 4.91
C ASN A 339 4.65 -3.51 4.85
N THR A 340 5.07 -4.08 5.97
CA THR A 340 5.41 -5.51 6.05
C THR A 340 4.21 -6.40 5.73
N LEU A 341 3.03 -6.11 6.27
CA LEU A 341 1.80 -6.85 5.93
C LEU A 341 1.43 -6.71 4.45
N SER A 342 1.67 -5.55 3.86
CA SER A 342 1.44 -5.30 2.43
C SER A 342 2.40 -6.08 1.54
N ASP A 343 3.70 -5.97 1.82
CA ASP A 343 4.76 -6.47 0.93
C ASP A 343 4.95 -7.99 1.02
N PHE A 344 4.64 -8.56 2.20
CA PHE A 344 4.83 -9.99 2.48
C PHE A 344 3.52 -10.73 2.75
N SER A 345 2.40 -10.19 2.29
CA SER A 345 1.06 -10.76 2.51
C SER A 345 0.96 -12.22 2.09
N CYS A 346 1.54 -12.58 0.93
CA CYS A 346 1.53 -13.95 0.41
C CYS A 346 2.23 -14.98 1.31
N TRP A 347 3.12 -14.53 2.20
CA TRP A 347 3.82 -15.37 3.18
C TRP A 347 3.17 -15.30 4.57
N ILE A 348 2.69 -14.12 4.95
CA ILE A 348 2.11 -13.91 6.28
C ILE A 348 0.71 -14.51 6.38
N GLU A 349 -0.13 -14.39 5.35
CA GLU A 349 -1.50 -14.87 5.42
C GLU A 349 -1.63 -16.40 5.62
N PRO A 350 -0.90 -17.25 4.90
CA PRO A 350 -0.93 -18.69 5.19
C PRO A 350 -0.52 -19.02 6.63
N ALA A 351 0.46 -18.32 7.18
CA ALA A 351 0.87 -18.48 8.58
C ALA A 351 -0.23 -18.04 9.55
N LEU A 352 -0.93 -16.93 9.28
CA LEU A 352 -2.08 -16.47 10.04
C LEU A 352 -3.24 -17.48 10.01
N VAL A 353 -3.55 -18.02 8.84
CA VAL A 353 -4.62 -19.01 8.66
C VAL A 353 -4.30 -20.28 9.45
N ASN A 354 -3.07 -20.81 9.32
CA ASN A 354 -2.64 -22.00 10.06
C ASN A 354 -2.71 -21.78 11.57
N GLU A 355 -2.24 -20.62 12.06
CA GLU A 355 -2.31 -20.31 13.49
C GLU A 355 -3.76 -20.12 13.96
N TRP A 356 -4.62 -19.52 13.14
CA TRP A 356 -6.04 -19.39 13.46
C TRP A 356 -6.72 -20.75 13.61
N ILE A 357 -6.43 -21.68 12.69
CA ILE A 357 -6.90 -23.08 12.78
C ILE A 357 -6.42 -23.72 14.09
N ARG A 358 -5.11 -23.62 14.38
CA ARG A 358 -4.52 -24.18 15.61
C ARG A 358 -5.21 -23.64 16.87
N VAL A 359 -5.50 -22.35 16.90
CA VAL A 359 -6.21 -21.72 18.02
C VAL A 359 -7.64 -22.22 18.13
N MET A 360 -8.40 -22.33 17.01
CA MET A 360 -9.76 -22.88 17.03
C MET A 360 -9.79 -24.34 17.50
N GLN A 361 -8.84 -25.15 17.05
CA GLN A 361 -8.71 -26.54 17.47
C GLN A 361 -8.40 -26.71 18.97
N SER A 362 -7.74 -25.71 19.57
CA SER A 362 -7.46 -25.72 21.01
C SER A 362 -8.69 -25.43 21.89
N PHE A 363 -9.77 -24.90 21.30
CA PHE A 363 -10.99 -24.59 22.03
C PHE A 363 -11.87 -25.85 22.15
N LYS A 364 -12.47 -26.02 23.33
CA LYS A 364 -13.41 -27.11 23.53
C LYS A 364 -14.67 -26.91 22.70
N THR A 365 -15.00 -27.86 21.86
CA THR A 365 -16.29 -27.91 21.16
C THR A 365 -17.37 -28.39 22.12
N GLN A 366 -18.49 -27.63 22.20
CA GLN A 366 -19.71 -28.13 22.86
C GLN A 366 -20.44 -29.06 21.86
N GLY A 367 -20.43 -30.35 22.14
CA GLY A 367 -21.11 -31.36 21.31
C GLY A 367 -20.15 -32.20 20.46
N SER A 368 -20.72 -33.14 19.72
CA SER A 368 -20.03 -34.18 18.93
C SER A 368 -19.46 -33.69 17.58
N ASN A 369 -19.45 -32.39 17.31
CA ASN A 369 -18.98 -31.87 16.02
C ASN A 369 -17.45 -31.81 16.01
N SER A 370 -16.82 -32.81 15.42
CA SER A 370 -15.41 -32.73 15.01
C SER A 370 -15.34 -32.12 13.59
N PHE A 371 -14.66 -30.99 13.44
CA PHE A 371 -14.36 -30.40 12.13
C PHE A 371 -13.11 -31.07 11.55
N SER A 372 -13.15 -31.37 10.25
CA SER A 372 -11.97 -31.80 9.51
C SER A 372 -11.02 -30.60 9.28
N LEU A 373 -9.78 -30.88 8.93
CA LEU A 373 -8.84 -29.81 8.57
C LEU A 373 -9.33 -29.04 7.32
N GLU A 374 -9.97 -29.72 6.39
CA GLU A 374 -10.58 -29.14 5.19
C GLU A 374 -11.70 -28.15 5.54
N ASP A 375 -12.59 -28.49 6.50
CA ASP A 375 -13.62 -27.57 7.00
C ASP A 375 -13.04 -26.27 7.54
N TYR A 376 -11.92 -26.36 8.27
CA TYR A 376 -11.24 -25.16 8.78
C TYR A 376 -10.64 -24.30 7.66
N PHE A 377 -10.01 -24.92 6.67
CA PHE A 377 -9.46 -24.18 5.53
C PHE A 377 -10.56 -23.56 4.69
N ASP A 378 -11.65 -24.27 4.43
CA ASP A 378 -12.79 -23.74 3.67
C ASP A 378 -13.46 -22.58 4.40
N ALA A 379 -13.64 -22.69 5.72
CA ALA A 379 -14.23 -21.62 6.53
C ALA A 379 -13.36 -20.37 6.59
N LEU A 380 -12.04 -20.50 6.49
CA LEU A 380 -11.07 -19.40 6.48
C LEU A 380 -10.66 -18.97 5.08
N LYS A 381 -11.11 -19.67 4.04
CA LYS A 381 -10.83 -19.29 2.66
C LYS A 381 -11.31 -17.87 2.40
N TRP A 382 -10.43 -17.03 1.88
CA TRP A 382 -10.84 -15.70 1.45
C TRP A 382 -11.66 -15.80 0.17
N GLU A 383 -12.94 -15.48 0.27
CA GLU A 383 -13.80 -15.38 -0.92
C GLU A 383 -13.52 -14.06 -1.64
N ASN A 384 -12.79 -14.15 -2.73
CA ASN A 384 -12.69 -13.04 -3.65
C ASN A 384 -14.07 -12.74 -4.24
N LYS A 385 -14.33 -11.48 -4.57
CA LYS A 385 -15.54 -11.11 -5.33
C LYS A 385 -15.63 -12.02 -6.56
N THR A 386 -16.83 -12.49 -6.87
CA THR A 386 -17.07 -13.14 -8.17
C THR A 386 -16.91 -12.09 -9.26
N ARG A 387 -16.30 -12.50 -10.39
CA ARG A 387 -16.16 -11.62 -11.54
C ARG A 387 -17.54 -11.17 -12.00
N SER A 388 -17.81 -9.87 -11.98
CA SER A 388 -19.08 -9.29 -12.40
C SER A 388 -18.84 -8.07 -13.29
N THR A 389 -19.39 -8.11 -14.48
CA THR A 389 -19.32 -7.03 -15.47
C THR A 389 -20.70 -6.51 -15.87
N THR A 390 -21.76 -7.03 -15.23
CA THR A 390 -23.17 -6.77 -15.63
C THR A 390 -23.49 -5.28 -15.65
N LYS A 391 -23.19 -4.56 -14.57
CA LYS A 391 -23.47 -3.12 -14.47
C LYS A 391 -22.76 -2.30 -15.55
N VAL A 392 -21.53 -2.64 -15.86
CA VAL A 392 -20.76 -1.96 -16.91
C VAL A 392 -21.30 -2.30 -18.28
N ARG A 393 -21.72 -3.55 -18.51
CA ARG A 393 -22.36 -3.97 -19.75
C ARG A 393 -23.65 -3.20 -20.02
N GLU A 394 -24.55 -3.16 -19.04
CA GLU A 394 -25.80 -2.39 -19.13
C GLU A 394 -25.54 -0.92 -19.46
N ARG A 395 -24.50 -0.33 -18.89
CA ARG A 395 -24.11 1.06 -19.17
C ARG A 395 -23.58 1.22 -20.59
N ILE A 396 -22.72 0.34 -21.08
CA ILE A 396 -22.17 0.38 -22.44
C ILE A 396 -23.29 0.18 -23.46
N ASP A 397 -24.19 -0.79 -23.25
CA ASP A 397 -25.34 -1.04 -24.14
C ASP A 397 -26.24 0.19 -24.23
N ALA A 398 -26.52 0.86 -23.11
CA ALA A 398 -27.27 2.13 -23.10
C ALA A 398 -26.50 3.26 -23.84
N MET A 399 -25.19 3.37 -23.71
CA MET A 399 -24.38 4.34 -24.44
C MET A 399 -24.39 4.09 -25.94
N GLN A 400 -24.34 2.82 -26.37
CA GLN A 400 -24.34 2.45 -27.79
C GLN A 400 -25.66 2.81 -28.51
N THR A 401 -26.77 3.01 -27.79
CA THR A 401 -28.02 3.53 -28.38
C THR A 401 -27.94 4.99 -28.76
N GLN A 402 -27.00 5.73 -28.22
CA GLN A 402 -26.90 7.20 -28.38
C GLN A 402 -25.67 7.61 -29.19
N ARG A 403 -24.59 6.81 -29.16
CA ARG A 403 -23.30 7.14 -29.77
C ARG A 403 -22.45 5.88 -30.00
N ASP A 404 -21.38 6.09 -30.74
CA ASP A 404 -20.35 5.07 -30.89
C ASP A 404 -19.51 4.93 -29.62
N VAL A 405 -19.33 3.71 -29.13
CA VAL A 405 -18.44 3.38 -28.04
C VAL A 405 -17.18 2.75 -28.64
N LEU A 406 -16.02 3.23 -28.22
CA LEU A 406 -14.71 2.77 -28.69
C LEU A 406 -14.13 1.71 -27.75
N CYS A 407 -13.32 0.82 -28.31
CA CYS A 407 -12.45 -0.05 -27.54
C CYS A 407 -11.36 0.77 -26.88
N THR A 408 -11.27 0.73 -25.55
CA THR A 408 -10.27 1.50 -24.78
C THR A 408 -8.84 1.27 -25.26
N TRP A 409 -8.50 0.04 -25.64
CA TRP A 409 -7.10 -0.32 -25.96
C TRP A 409 -6.72 -0.20 -27.44
N SER A 410 -7.68 -0.19 -28.36
CA SER A 410 -7.41 -0.14 -29.81
C SER A 410 -8.09 1.02 -30.55
N LYS A 411 -8.88 1.81 -29.84
CA LYS A 411 -9.65 2.94 -30.42
C LYS A 411 -10.63 2.54 -31.53
N LYS A 412 -10.82 1.23 -31.75
CA LYS A 412 -11.78 0.72 -32.75
C LYS A 412 -13.20 0.82 -32.22
N LYS A 413 -14.14 1.18 -33.09
CA LYS A 413 -15.56 1.17 -32.77
C LYS A 413 -16.03 -0.22 -32.35
N LEU A 414 -16.68 -0.34 -31.20
CA LEU A 414 -17.27 -1.57 -30.73
C LEU A 414 -18.59 -1.84 -31.46
N ARG A 415 -18.76 -3.10 -31.88
CA ARG A 415 -20.01 -3.63 -32.44
C ARG A 415 -20.75 -4.44 -31.37
N ASN A 416 -21.89 -5.06 -31.72
CA ASN A 416 -22.73 -5.84 -30.81
C ASN A 416 -22.01 -6.95 -30.01
N ALA A 417 -20.85 -7.42 -30.48
CA ALA A 417 -20.07 -8.46 -29.83
C ALA A 417 -18.75 -7.89 -29.27
N TYR A 418 -18.81 -7.33 -28.10
CA TYR A 418 -17.66 -6.79 -27.36
C TYR A 418 -17.47 -7.53 -26.03
N ASP A 419 -16.32 -7.31 -25.39
CA ASP A 419 -16.01 -7.77 -24.05
C ASP A 419 -15.83 -6.57 -23.09
N ILE A 420 -15.89 -6.85 -21.81
CA ILE A 420 -15.47 -5.91 -20.75
C ILE A 420 -14.20 -6.47 -20.13
N ASP A 421 -13.14 -5.71 -20.25
CA ASP A 421 -11.84 -6.05 -19.70
C ASP A 421 -11.67 -5.45 -18.29
N HIS A 422 -10.92 -6.16 -17.45
CA HIS A 422 -10.35 -5.62 -16.24
C HIS A 422 -8.98 -5.03 -16.60
N ALA A 423 -8.82 -3.72 -16.50
CA ALA A 423 -7.57 -3.05 -16.80
C ALA A 423 -6.41 -3.69 -16.03
N PHE A 424 -6.58 -3.94 -14.74
CA PHE A 424 -5.73 -4.84 -13.96
C PHE A 424 -6.34 -6.23 -13.91
N PRO A 425 -5.56 -7.28 -14.27
CA PRO A 425 -6.11 -8.63 -14.44
C PRO A 425 -6.83 -9.15 -13.20
N PHE A 426 -8.08 -9.55 -13.32
CA PHE A 426 -8.90 -10.02 -12.20
C PHE A 426 -8.29 -11.22 -11.46
N ALA A 427 -7.58 -12.10 -12.18
CA ALA A 427 -6.89 -13.24 -11.59
C ALA A 427 -5.74 -12.83 -10.63
N ARG A 428 -5.21 -11.63 -10.80
CA ARG A 428 -4.08 -11.11 -10.04
C ARG A 428 -4.50 -10.10 -8.99
N TRP A 429 -5.53 -9.34 -9.29
CA TRP A 429 -6.12 -8.36 -8.38
C TRP A 429 -7.64 -8.34 -8.53
N PRO A 430 -8.37 -9.17 -7.77
CA PRO A 430 -9.82 -9.37 -7.90
C PRO A 430 -10.62 -8.12 -7.52
N SER A 431 -10.77 -7.17 -8.44
CA SER A 431 -11.53 -5.94 -8.29
C SER A 431 -12.51 -5.76 -9.44
N ASN A 432 -13.78 -5.56 -9.12
CA ASN A 432 -14.85 -5.17 -10.05
C ASN A 432 -15.18 -3.68 -9.95
N ASP A 433 -14.25 -2.87 -9.47
CA ASP A 433 -14.44 -1.44 -9.33
C ASP A 433 -14.64 -0.78 -10.69
N LEU A 434 -15.49 0.23 -10.75
CA LEU A 434 -15.94 0.85 -12.01
C LEU A 434 -14.78 1.44 -12.83
N TRP A 435 -13.75 1.92 -12.16
CA TRP A 435 -12.54 2.45 -12.80
C TRP A 435 -11.69 1.36 -13.47
N ASN A 436 -11.78 0.12 -12.98
CA ASN A 436 -11.00 -1.03 -13.49
C ASN A 436 -11.67 -1.77 -14.66
N LEU A 437 -12.94 -1.47 -14.93
CA LEU A 437 -13.75 -2.16 -15.94
C LEU A 437 -13.96 -1.28 -17.18
N VAL A 438 -13.47 -1.74 -18.32
CA VAL A 438 -13.45 -0.95 -19.56
C VAL A 438 -13.94 -1.73 -20.78
N PRO A 439 -14.54 -1.04 -21.78
CA PRO A 439 -14.99 -1.68 -23.01
C PRO A 439 -13.82 -2.06 -23.91
N THR A 440 -13.86 -3.30 -24.46
CA THR A 440 -12.79 -3.79 -25.32
C THR A 440 -13.31 -4.74 -26.40
N THR A 441 -12.52 -4.97 -27.45
CA THR A 441 -12.80 -6.05 -28.41
C THR A 441 -12.42 -7.40 -27.83
N LYS A 442 -13.09 -8.47 -28.30
CA LYS A 442 -12.83 -9.84 -27.85
C LYS A 442 -11.39 -10.29 -28.13
N GLU A 443 -10.84 -9.87 -29.26
CA GLU A 443 -9.47 -10.23 -29.66
C GLU A 443 -8.44 -9.67 -28.70
N ILE A 444 -8.58 -8.39 -28.32
CA ILE A 444 -7.67 -7.73 -27.40
C ILE A 444 -7.81 -8.31 -25.99
N ASN A 445 -9.03 -8.51 -25.50
CA ASN A 445 -9.25 -9.11 -24.20
C ASN A 445 -8.60 -10.50 -24.08
N ARG A 446 -8.75 -11.34 -25.11
CA ARG A 446 -8.09 -12.66 -25.16
C ARG A 446 -6.58 -12.57 -25.22
N SER A 447 -6.03 -11.66 -26.03
CA SER A 447 -4.58 -11.46 -26.18
C SER A 447 -3.94 -10.93 -24.89
N LYS A 448 -4.63 -10.01 -24.19
CA LYS A 448 -4.19 -9.48 -22.90
C LYS A 448 -4.21 -10.55 -21.81
N SER A 449 -5.30 -11.33 -21.71
CA SER A 449 -5.44 -12.40 -20.72
C SER A 449 -5.17 -11.90 -19.28
N ASP A 450 -4.20 -12.50 -18.58
CA ASP A 450 -3.77 -12.12 -17.22
C ASP A 450 -2.51 -11.25 -17.17
N LYS A 451 -2.10 -10.71 -18.33
CA LYS A 451 -0.95 -9.80 -18.43
C LYS A 451 -1.29 -8.39 -17.93
N LEU A 452 -0.30 -7.71 -17.40
CA LEU A 452 -0.40 -6.33 -16.98
C LEU A 452 -0.13 -5.39 -18.17
N LEU A 453 -0.94 -4.35 -18.35
CA LEU A 453 -0.69 -3.33 -19.36
C LEU A 453 0.64 -2.63 -19.10
N THR A 454 1.42 -2.37 -20.17
CA THR A 454 2.59 -1.48 -20.04
C THR A 454 2.15 -0.07 -19.71
N GLU A 455 3.01 0.71 -19.04
CA GLU A 455 2.78 2.13 -18.79
C GLU A 455 2.53 2.89 -20.10
N GLN A 456 3.37 2.64 -21.11
CA GLN A 456 3.22 3.24 -22.44
C GLN A 456 1.84 2.97 -23.06
N ARG A 457 1.32 1.76 -22.90
CA ARG A 457 0.00 1.39 -23.45
C ARG A 457 -1.14 2.07 -22.68
N LEU A 458 -1.03 2.17 -21.36
CA LEU A 458 -1.97 2.94 -20.55
C LEU A 458 -1.98 4.41 -20.94
N MET A 459 -0.81 5.04 -21.06
CA MET A 459 -0.66 6.43 -21.48
C MET A 459 -1.26 6.66 -22.88
N HIS A 460 -1.02 5.73 -23.82
CA HIS A 460 -1.62 5.83 -25.16
C HIS A 460 -3.15 5.74 -25.15
N SER A 461 -3.72 5.09 -24.16
CA SER A 461 -5.19 4.90 -24.01
C SER A 461 -5.82 5.88 -23.01
N LYS A 462 -5.08 6.88 -22.53
CA LYS A 462 -5.56 7.83 -21.50
C LYS A 462 -6.86 8.50 -21.92
N ASP A 463 -6.88 9.08 -23.11
CA ASP A 463 -8.05 9.85 -23.59
C ASP A 463 -9.30 8.99 -23.69
N GLU A 464 -9.20 7.75 -24.19
CA GLU A 464 -10.31 6.81 -24.27
C GLU A 464 -10.81 6.35 -22.90
N LEU A 465 -9.88 6.16 -21.94
CA LEU A 465 -10.23 5.83 -20.55
C LEU A 465 -11.02 6.98 -19.92
N LEU A 466 -10.50 8.20 -20.01
CA LEU A 466 -11.13 9.38 -19.42
C LEU A 466 -12.48 9.67 -20.07
N ASP A 467 -12.58 9.61 -21.40
CA ASP A 467 -13.86 9.79 -22.11
C ASP A 467 -14.89 8.75 -21.68
N PHE A 468 -14.49 7.48 -21.61
CA PHE A 468 -15.39 6.42 -21.14
C PHE A 468 -15.83 6.65 -19.69
N TRP A 469 -14.94 6.93 -18.76
CA TRP A 469 -15.29 7.14 -17.36
C TRP A 469 -16.22 8.34 -17.15
N MET A 470 -15.90 9.49 -17.76
CA MET A 470 -16.71 10.70 -17.67
C MET A 470 -18.13 10.45 -18.14
N GLN A 471 -18.30 9.75 -19.23
CA GLN A 471 -19.61 9.55 -19.83
C GLN A 471 -20.39 8.38 -19.22
N ALA A 472 -19.69 7.29 -18.90
CA ALA A 472 -20.34 6.13 -18.29
C ALA A 472 -20.81 6.43 -16.86
N TRP A 473 -20.05 7.21 -16.09
CA TRP A 473 -20.27 7.35 -14.65
C TRP A 473 -20.68 8.77 -14.22
N GLU A 474 -21.06 9.64 -15.14
CA GLU A 474 -21.55 11.00 -14.86
C GLU A 474 -22.60 11.03 -13.74
N LYS A 475 -23.58 10.13 -13.76
CA LYS A 475 -24.67 10.04 -12.77
C LYS A 475 -24.32 9.24 -11.52
N GLU A 476 -23.17 8.55 -11.52
CA GLU A 476 -22.73 7.66 -10.44
C GLU A 476 -21.32 8.01 -9.96
N GLN A 477 -20.90 9.26 -10.09
CA GLN A 477 -19.56 9.73 -9.72
C GLN A 477 -19.23 9.42 -8.25
N THR A 478 -20.19 9.54 -7.34
CA THR A 478 -19.98 9.24 -5.93
C THR A 478 -19.50 7.79 -5.73
N LEU A 479 -20.13 6.83 -6.39
CA LEU A 479 -19.71 5.42 -6.31
C LEU A 479 -18.35 5.20 -6.98
N PHE A 480 -18.15 5.77 -8.18
CA PHE A 480 -16.92 5.65 -8.93
C PHE A 480 -15.72 6.14 -8.10
N PHE A 481 -15.80 7.38 -7.60
CA PHE A 481 -14.70 7.96 -6.80
C PHE A 481 -14.53 7.29 -5.43
N SER A 482 -15.60 6.80 -4.78
CA SER A 482 -15.47 6.02 -3.54
C SER A 482 -14.70 4.73 -3.76
N GLN A 483 -14.95 4.03 -4.87
CA GLN A 483 -14.20 2.83 -5.22
C GLN A 483 -12.75 3.17 -5.56
N ALA A 484 -12.50 4.20 -6.37
CA ALA A 484 -11.17 4.63 -6.74
C ALA A 484 -10.35 5.06 -5.51
N ASN A 485 -10.91 5.91 -4.65
CA ASN A 485 -10.23 6.41 -3.44
C ASN A 485 -9.84 5.31 -2.45
N LEU A 486 -10.61 4.22 -2.38
CA LEU A 486 -10.26 3.10 -1.52
C LEU A 486 -9.22 2.18 -2.16
N SER A 487 -9.31 1.98 -3.47
CA SER A 487 -8.52 0.97 -4.19
C SER A 487 -7.19 1.49 -4.72
N LEU A 488 -7.09 2.79 -5.02
CA LEU A 488 -5.89 3.38 -5.63
C LEU A 488 -5.10 4.18 -4.59
N PRO A 489 -3.77 3.97 -4.49
CA PRO A 489 -2.93 4.72 -3.58
C PRO A 489 -2.81 6.19 -4.00
N GLU A 490 -2.54 7.06 -3.03
CA GLU A 490 -2.20 8.49 -3.22
C GLU A 490 -3.27 9.34 -3.92
N LEU A 491 -4.48 8.80 -4.12
CA LEU A 491 -5.58 9.58 -4.65
C LEU A 491 -6.15 10.48 -3.54
N PRO A 492 -6.13 11.82 -3.69
CA PRO A 492 -6.68 12.72 -2.69
C PRO A 492 -8.16 12.46 -2.44
N ILE A 493 -8.55 12.28 -1.17
CA ILE A 493 -9.89 11.83 -0.77
C ILE A 493 -11.02 12.74 -1.26
N ASN A 494 -10.76 14.04 -1.33
CA ASN A 494 -11.72 15.06 -1.75
C ASN A 494 -11.60 15.40 -3.23
N ASN A 495 -10.68 14.81 -3.95
CA ASN A 495 -10.50 15.06 -5.36
C ASN A 495 -11.44 14.18 -6.18
N ARG A 496 -12.17 14.79 -7.10
CA ARG A 496 -13.11 14.14 -8.02
C ARG A 496 -12.73 14.44 -9.47
N GLN A 497 -11.44 14.33 -9.78
CA GLN A 497 -10.94 14.48 -11.14
C GLN A 497 -10.57 13.11 -11.70
N PHE A 498 -11.05 12.80 -12.90
CA PHE A 498 -10.76 11.52 -13.56
C PHE A 498 -9.29 11.38 -13.94
N ASP A 499 -8.61 12.51 -14.23
CA ASP A 499 -7.16 12.53 -14.48
C ASP A 499 -6.36 12.02 -13.28
N ASP A 500 -6.72 12.44 -12.06
CA ASP A 500 -6.02 11.97 -10.86
C ASP A 500 -6.25 10.47 -10.61
N VAL A 501 -7.44 9.96 -10.97
CA VAL A 501 -7.70 8.51 -10.93
C VAL A 501 -6.78 7.79 -11.90
N PHE A 502 -6.54 8.36 -13.09
CA PHE A 502 -5.61 7.79 -14.05
C PHE A 502 -4.17 7.77 -13.53
N GLU A 503 -3.69 8.87 -12.94
CA GLU A 503 -2.34 8.93 -12.36
C GLU A 503 -2.18 7.93 -11.20
N ALA A 504 -3.17 7.85 -10.31
CA ALA A 504 -3.17 6.85 -9.24
C ALA A 504 -3.22 5.40 -9.77
N MET A 505 -3.88 5.19 -10.93
CA MET A 505 -3.87 3.90 -11.63
C MET A 505 -2.47 3.52 -12.14
N LEU A 506 -1.68 4.48 -12.64
CA LEU A 506 -0.28 4.24 -13.03
C LEU A 506 0.57 3.81 -11.82
N MET A 507 0.40 4.47 -10.68
CA MET A 507 1.09 4.11 -9.44
C MET A 507 0.73 2.69 -8.96
N GLN A 508 -0.55 2.35 -8.99
CA GLN A 508 -1.01 1.01 -8.62
C GLN A 508 -0.52 -0.06 -9.61
N ARG A 509 -0.46 0.27 -10.91
CA ARG A 509 0.14 -0.60 -11.93
C ARG A 509 1.60 -0.93 -11.59
N GLN A 510 2.38 0.09 -11.23
CA GLN A 510 3.78 -0.11 -10.86
C GLN A 510 3.91 -0.98 -9.60
N ARG A 511 3.08 -0.72 -8.59
CA ARG A 511 3.05 -1.53 -7.36
C ARG A 511 2.74 -3.01 -7.65
N ILE A 512 1.75 -3.30 -8.48
CA ILE A 512 1.43 -4.68 -8.88
C ILE A 512 2.60 -5.32 -9.64
N LYS A 513 3.24 -4.56 -10.54
CA LYS A 513 4.41 -5.03 -11.29
C LYS A 513 5.56 -5.42 -10.36
N ASP A 514 5.85 -4.58 -9.38
CA ASP A 514 6.96 -4.78 -8.45
C ASP A 514 6.70 -5.94 -7.49
N THR A 515 5.46 -6.09 -7.01
CA THR A 515 5.12 -7.13 -6.03
C THR A 515 4.87 -8.50 -6.67
N GLN A 516 4.31 -8.57 -7.88
CA GLN A 516 3.90 -9.83 -8.51
C GLN A 516 4.73 -10.24 -9.71
N GLN A 517 5.62 -9.38 -10.22
CA GLN A 517 6.49 -9.65 -11.38
C GLN A 517 5.73 -10.14 -12.61
N LEU A 518 4.55 -9.57 -12.89
CA LEU A 518 3.69 -9.98 -13.99
C LEU A 518 4.31 -9.69 -15.36
N THR A 519 3.95 -10.53 -16.35
CA THR A 519 4.28 -10.27 -17.75
C THR A 519 3.50 -9.08 -18.29
N ASP A 520 4.15 -8.28 -19.10
CA ASP A 520 3.55 -7.11 -19.75
C ASP A 520 2.76 -7.47 -21.01
N PHE A 521 1.73 -6.66 -21.30
CA PHE A 521 0.90 -6.72 -22.50
C PHE A 521 1.12 -5.51 -23.39
#